data_0d26b88231c4c99e0dd488872de03ce5
#
_entry.id   0d26b88231c4c99e0dd488872de03ce5
#
_cell.length_a   1.000
_cell.length_b   1.000
_cell.length_c   1.000
_cell.angle_alpha   90.00
_cell.angle_beta   90.00
_cell.angle_gamma   90.00
#
_symmetry.space_group_name_H-M   'P 1'
#
loop_
_entity.id
_entity.type
_entity.pdbx_description
1 polymer ?
#
loop_
_entity_poly.entity_id
_entity_poly.type
_entity_poly.pdbx_seq_one_letter_code
_entity_poly.pdbx_strand_id
1 'polypeptide(L)'
;DWKSASFTLADGEVVELRKPAIRLEQLNFGPLADGVMMSLRNTQAIYGLGYLEAVSEQDILALAALQKAQGLNGRPNYVRDDINDKTAIGRFGWKANQPSLRQQIAGAFLGDIGVTSPLYPEQNCPPVQKDCQEQRHHTKPDLRPELWDRITFWVTALNAPAQRERDNPAVQRGEKLFAAAKCAQCHVPELKTSRFDALPQLGNKTIRPYTDLLLHDMGPELADGRPD
;
A
#
# COMPACT_ATOMS: atom_id res chain seq x y z
N ASP A 1 -4.22 -21.84 8.30
CA ASP A 1 -3.24 -22.87 8.71
C ASP A 1 -1.82 -22.33 8.56
N TRP A 2 -0.87 -22.97 9.24
CA TRP A 2 0.55 -22.68 9.14
C TRP A 2 1.30 -23.90 8.61
N LYS A 3 2.23 -23.66 7.69
CA LYS A 3 3.16 -24.68 7.20
C LYS A 3 4.54 -24.39 7.75
N SER A 4 5.24 -25.39 8.23
CA SER A 4 6.66 -25.28 8.59
C SER A 4 7.49 -24.98 7.35
N ALA A 5 8.47 -24.11 7.52
CA ALA A 5 9.47 -23.74 6.52
C ALA A 5 10.80 -23.58 7.24
N SER A 6 11.91 -23.74 6.55
CA SER A 6 13.24 -23.44 7.10
C SER A 6 14.02 -22.60 6.09
N PHE A 7 14.93 -21.80 6.60
CA PHE A 7 15.85 -21.01 5.80
C PHE A 7 17.26 -21.14 6.35
N THR A 8 18.22 -21.43 5.46
CA THR A 8 19.63 -21.51 5.86
C THR A 8 20.30 -20.18 5.61
N LEU A 9 20.84 -19.57 6.65
CA LEU A 9 21.62 -18.33 6.59
C LEU A 9 22.97 -18.56 5.91
N ALA A 10 23.64 -17.48 5.52
CA ALA A 10 24.92 -17.54 4.80
C ALA A 10 26.06 -18.20 5.62
N ASP A 11 25.97 -18.18 6.94
CA ASP A 11 26.89 -18.82 7.87
C ASP A 11 26.58 -20.30 8.16
N GLY A 12 25.48 -20.82 7.54
CA GLY A 12 25.03 -22.20 7.69
C GLY A 12 24.03 -22.42 8.83
N GLU A 13 23.68 -21.40 9.61
CA GLU A 13 22.62 -21.52 10.61
C GLU A 13 21.26 -21.78 9.93
N VAL A 14 20.51 -22.77 10.43
CA VAL A 14 19.17 -23.07 9.96
C VAL A 14 18.14 -22.42 10.87
N VAL A 15 17.35 -21.51 10.31
CA VAL A 15 16.26 -20.82 11.02
C VAL A 15 14.95 -21.49 10.69
N GLU A 16 14.25 -22.00 11.71
CA GLU A 16 12.92 -22.56 11.57
C GLU A 16 11.88 -21.43 11.45
N LEU A 17 11.13 -21.47 10.39
CA LEU A 17 10.10 -20.49 10.04
C LEU A 17 8.73 -21.17 9.92
N ARG A 18 7.70 -20.37 9.80
CA ARG A 18 6.35 -20.82 9.45
C ARG A 18 5.76 -19.91 8.37
N LYS A 19 5.15 -20.51 7.37
CA LYS A 19 4.48 -19.80 6.26
C LYS A 19 2.97 -19.96 6.41
N PRO A 20 2.18 -18.87 6.31
CA PRO A 20 0.73 -18.98 6.33
C PRO A 20 0.24 -19.71 5.06
N ALA A 21 -0.74 -20.59 5.23
CA ALA A 21 -1.45 -21.24 4.14
C ALA A 21 -2.89 -20.71 4.09
N ILE A 22 -3.24 -20.07 2.99
CA ILE A 22 -4.58 -19.55 2.76
C ILE A 22 -5.45 -20.69 2.25
N ARG A 23 -6.64 -20.84 2.85
CA ARG A 23 -7.70 -21.70 2.36
C ARG A 23 -9.01 -20.94 2.39
N LEU A 24 -9.71 -20.89 1.27
CA LEU A 24 -11.04 -20.33 1.17
C LEU A 24 -12.05 -21.47 1.27
N GLU A 25 -13.03 -21.32 2.15
CA GLU A 25 -14.07 -22.31 2.41
C GLU A 25 -15.46 -21.69 2.20
N GLN A 26 -16.47 -22.54 1.99
CA GLN A 26 -17.86 -22.12 1.82
C GLN A 26 -18.06 -21.12 0.68
N LEU A 27 -17.48 -21.43 -0.50
CA LEU A 27 -17.58 -20.61 -1.69
C LEU A 27 -19.03 -20.60 -2.21
N ASN A 28 -19.68 -19.44 -2.22
CA ASN A 28 -21.08 -19.29 -2.63
C ASN A 28 -21.29 -19.35 -4.15
N PHE A 29 -20.26 -19.06 -4.94
CA PHE A 29 -20.33 -18.96 -6.41
C PHE A 29 -19.55 -20.07 -7.12
N GLY A 30 -19.42 -21.24 -6.50
CA GLY A 30 -18.68 -22.36 -7.04
C GLY A 30 -17.18 -22.34 -6.75
N PRO A 31 -16.41 -23.26 -7.34
CA PRO A 31 -14.97 -23.36 -7.12
C PRO A 31 -14.24 -22.12 -7.66
N LEU A 32 -13.05 -21.85 -7.09
CA LEU A 32 -12.18 -20.83 -7.66
C LEU A 32 -11.75 -21.23 -9.08
N ALA A 33 -11.61 -20.23 -9.95
CA ALA A 33 -11.05 -20.44 -11.27
C ALA A 33 -9.58 -20.86 -11.19
N ASP A 34 -9.09 -21.59 -12.19
CA ASP A 34 -7.69 -21.95 -12.30
C ASP A 34 -6.83 -20.67 -12.41
N GLY A 35 -5.71 -20.65 -11.69
CA GLY A 35 -4.79 -19.53 -11.73
C GLY A 35 -5.18 -18.33 -10.88
N VAL A 36 -6.18 -18.45 -9.99
CA VAL A 36 -6.50 -17.39 -9.02
C VAL A 36 -5.30 -17.12 -8.12
N MET A 37 -4.84 -15.87 -8.11
CA MET A 37 -3.74 -15.43 -7.27
C MET A 37 -4.26 -14.97 -5.91
N MET A 38 -3.59 -15.41 -4.85
CA MET A 38 -3.92 -15.05 -3.48
C MET A 38 -2.69 -14.51 -2.77
N SER A 39 -2.86 -13.41 -2.06
CA SER A 39 -1.82 -12.81 -1.22
C SER A 39 -2.38 -12.44 0.14
N LEU A 40 -1.79 -12.98 1.19
CA LEU A 40 -2.13 -12.60 2.56
C LEU A 40 -1.33 -11.37 2.95
N ARG A 41 -2.02 -10.27 3.22
CA ARG A 41 -1.40 -8.99 3.52
C ARG A 41 -1.92 -8.42 4.84
N ASN A 42 -1.04 -7.81 5.62
CA ASN A 42 -1.45 -7.02 6.78
C ASN A 42 -2.03 -5.69 6.30
N THR A 43 -3.09 -5.23 6.98
CA THR A 43 -3.66 -3.91 6.72
C THR A 43 -2.66 -2.82 7.03
N GLN A 44 -2.48 -1.87 6.13
CA GLN A 44 -1.70 -0.68 6.38
C GLN A 44 -2.48 0.29 7.27
N ALA A 45 -1.74 1.12 8.03
CA ALA A 45 -2.35 2.16 8.84
C ALA A 45 -2.98 3.24 7.96
N ILE A 46 -4.14 3.77 8.37
CA ILE A 46 -4.84 4.85 7.66
C ILE A 46 -4.40 6.25 8.11
N TYR A 47 -3.68 6.36 9.24
CA TYR A 47 -3.19 7.64 9.74
C TYR A 47 -1.89 8.06 9.06
N GLY A 48 -1.70 9.36 8.90
CA GLY A 48 -0.49 9.92 8.29
C GLY A 48 -0.41 9.81 6.78
N LEU A 49 -1.40 9.23 6.12
CA LEU A 49 -1.39 9.03 4.65
C LEU A 49 -1.37 10.34 3.88
N GLY A 50 -2.01 11.40 4.38
CA GLY A 50 -1.98 12.72 3.76
C GLY A 50 -0.57 13.31 3.67
N TYR A 51 0.32 12.98 4.59
CA TYR A 51 1.73 13.37 4.48
C TYR A 51 2.43 12.63 3.33
N LEU A 52 2.11 11.36 3.09
CA LEU A 52 2.67 10.61 1.96
C LEU A 52 2.14 11.16 0.62
N GLU A 53 0.90 11.62 0.58
CA GLU A 53 0.35 12.29 -0.61
C GLU A 53 1.05 13.62 -0.90
N ALA A 54 1.50 14.32 0.13
CA ALA A 54 2.22 15.59 0.03
C ALA A 54 3.73 15.43 -0.33
N VAL A 55 4.28 14.22 -0.40
CA VAL A 55 5.64 13.98 -0.94
C VAL A 55 5.61 14.20 -2.45
N SER A 56 6.56 14.93 -3.03
CA SER A 56 6.59 15.19 -4.46
C SER A 56 6.98 13.95 -5.28
N GLU A 57 6.48 13.84 -6.51
CA GLU A 57 6.94 12.79 -7.44
C GLU A 57 8.44 12.92 -7.72
N GLN A 58 8.94 14.16 -7.76
CA GLN A 58 10.37 14.43 -7.96
C GLN A 58 11.23 13.81 -6.86
N ASP A 59 10.79 13.87 -5.59
CA ASP A 59 11.52 13.27 -4.47
C ASP A 59 11.50 11.74 -4.55
N ILE A 60 10.39 11.13 -4.95
CA ILE A 60 10.29 9.68 -5.15
C ILE A 60 11.24 9.23 -6.27
N LEU A 61 11.28 9.96 -7.39
CA LEU A 61 12.19 9.68 -8.50
C LEU A 61 13.67 9.88 -8.11
N ALA A 62 13.96 10.89 -7.29
CA ALA A 62 15.32 11.12 -6.78
C ALA A 62 15.78 9.97 -5.87
N LEU A 63 14.89 9.44 -5.02
CA LEU A 63 15.17 8.26 -4.20
C LEU A 63 15.45 7.02 -5.07
N ALA A 64 14.65 6.77 -6.10
CA ALA A 64 14.89 5.67 -7.03
C ALA A 64 16.24 5.79 -7.73
N ALA A 65 16.61 7.00 -8.18
CA ALA A 65 17.90 7.25 -8.82
C ALA A 65 19.07 7.04 -7.82
N LEU A 66 18.93 7.50 -6.58
CA LEU A 66 19.93 7.30 -5.54
C LEU A 66 20.15 5.82 -5.24
N GLN A 67 19.06 5.06 -5.08
CA GLN A 67 19.11 3.62 -4.82
C GLN A 67 19.75 2.86 -5.97
N LYS A 68 19.42 3.21 -7.21
CA LYS A 68 20.07 2.63 -8.39
C LYS A 68 21.59 2.86 -8.39
N ALA A 69 22.05 4.05 -8.00
CA ALA A 69 23.48 4.35 -7.86
C ALA A 69 24.16 3.54 -6.74
N GLN A 70 23.39 3.09 -5.74
CA GLN A 70 23.85 2.22 -4.65
C GLN A 70 23.73 0.72 -4.96
N GLY A 71 23.30 0.34 -6.17
CA GLY A 71 23.11 -1.05 -6.58
C GLY A 71 21.83 -1.69 -6.04
N LEU A 72 20.88 -0.89 -5.58
CA LEU A 72 19.55 -1.36 -5.17
C LEU A 72 18.56 -1.32 -6.34
N ASN A 73 17.46 -2.07 -6.22
CA ASN A 73 16.47 -2.27 -7.29
C ASN A 73 15.15 -1.49 -7.09
N GLY A 74 15.16 -0.48 -6.22
CA GLY A 74 13.97 0.35 -5.97
C GLY A 74 13.47 1.05 -7.23
N ARG A 75 12.19 0.90 -7.55
CA ARG A 75 11.57 1.50 -8.72
C ARG A 75 10.19 2.07 -8.39
N PRO A 76 9.80 3.23 -8.96
CA PRO A 76 8.45 3.74 -8.79
C PRO A 76 7.44 2.80 -9.47
N ASN A 77 6.25 2.68 -8.92
CA ASN A 77 5.14 2.03 -9.61
C ASN A 77 4.38 3.07 -10.43
N TYR A 78 4.36 2.91 -11.75
CA TYR A 78 3.57 3.75 -12.66
C TYR A 78 2.20 3.12 -12.85
N VAL A 79 1.18 3.83 -12.40
CA VAL A 79 -0.20 3.34 -12.32
C VAL A 79 -1.17 4.26 -13.03
N ARG A 80 -2.36 3.75 -13.31
CA ARG A 80 -3.45 4.55 -13.86
C ARG A 80 -4.03 5.46 -12.78
N ASP A 81 -4.07 6.75 -13.05
CA ASP A 81 -4.87 7.74 -12.33
C ASP A 81 -6.23 7.85 -13.03
N ASP A 82 -7.21 7.14 -12.49
CA ASP A 82 -8.57 7.09 -13.08
C ASP A 82 -9.34 8.41 -12.90
N ILE A 83 -8.91 9.26 -11.95
CA ILE A 83 -9.54 10.56 -11.73
C ILE A 83 -9.13 11.55 -12.81
N ASN A 84 -7.85 11.55 -13.19
CA ASN A 84 -7.27 12.50 -14.14
C ASN A 84 -6.98 11.92 -15.51
N ASP A 85 -7.31 10.64 -15.75
CA ASP A 85 -7.12 9.91 -16.99
C ASP A 85 -5.68 9.93 -17.52
N LYS A 86 -4.72 9.66 -16.63
CA LYS A 86 -3.28 9.70 -16.96
C LYS A 86 -2.51 8.61 -16.22
N THR A 87 -1.25 8.43 -16.59
CA THR A 87 -0.30 7.66 -15.79
C THR A 87 0.30 8.56 -14.71
N ALA A 88 0.41 8.04 -13.48
CA ALA A 88 0.99 8.72 -12.34
C ALA A 88 1.84 7.76 -11.49
N ILE A 89 2.64 8.29 -10.57
CA ILE A 89 3.38 7.47 -9.61
C ILE A 89 2.44 7.06 -8.47
N GLY A 90 2.32 5.75 -8.27
CA GLY A 90 1.58 5.18 -7.15
C GLY A 90 2.30 5.36 -5.82
N ARG A 91 1.52 5.44 -4.74
CA ARG A 91 2.02 5.67 -3.36
C ARG A 91 1.25 4.87 -2.32
N PHE A 92 0.01 4.52 -2.61
CA PHE A 92 -0.91 3.86 -1.68
C PHE A 92 -1.23 2.45 -2.13
N GLY A 93 -1.81 1.68 -1.20
CA GLY A 93 -1.92 0.26 -1.35
C GLY A 93 -0.62 -0.47 -1.03
N TRP A 94 -0.68 -1.79 -0.90
CA TRP A 94 0.46 -2.60 -0.48
C TRP A 94 1.66 -2.52 -1.42
N LYS A 95 1.42 -2.35 -2.72
CA LYS A 95 2.45 -2.24 -3.76
C LYS A 95 2.47 -0.86 -4.43
N ALA A 96 2.11 0.18 -3.71
CA ALA A 96 2.03 1.53 -4.29
C ALA A 96 1.22 1.55 -5.60
N ASN A 97 0.08 0.85 -5.63
CA ASN A 97 -0.75 0.69 -6.83
C ASN A 97 -1.88 1.72 -6.97
N GLN A 98 -1.91 2.71 -6.09
CA GLN A 98 -2.87 3.80 -6.14
C GLN A 98 -2.16 5.15 -6.09
N PRO A 99 -2.48 6.11 -7.01
CA PRO A 99 -1.74 7.36 -7.12
C PRO A 99 -2.18 8.42 -6.10
N SER A 100 -3.42 8.34 -5.59
CA SER A 100 -4.00 9.32 -4.68
C SER A 100 -4.86 8.67 -3.62
N LEU A 101 -5.04 9.34 -2.48
CA LEU A 101 -5.96 8.88 -1.42
C LEU A 101 -7.39 8.82 -1.89
N ARG A 102 -7.80 9.78 -2.72
CA ARG A 102 -9.14 9.84 -3.25
C ARG A 102 -9.48 8.58 -4.07
N GLN A 103 -8.57 8.14 -4.94
CA GLN A 103 -8.74 6.92 -5.71
C GLN A 103 -8.62 5.67 -4.84
N GLN A 104 -7.64 5.63 -3.92
CA GLN A 104 -7.47 4.53 -2.97
C GLN A 104 -8.75 4.27 -2.16
N ILE A 105 -9.40 5.33 -1.67
CA ILE A 105 -10.64 5.23 -0.90
C ILE A 105 -11.76 4.62 -1.77
N ALA A 106 -11.95 5.11 -3.00
CA ALA A 106 -12.95 4.54 -3.90
C ALA A 106 -12.69 3.07 -4.23
N GLY A 107 -11.41 2.72 -4.47
CA GLY A 107 -10.99 1.35 -4.72
C GLY A 107 -11.22 0.42 -3.52
N ALA A 108 -10.91 0.87 -2.32
CA ALA A 108 -11.13 0.11 -1.10
C ALA A 108 -12.64 -0.08 -0.81
N PHE A 109 -13.45 0.94 -0.98
CA PHE A 109 -14.91 0.81 -0.85
C PHE A 109 -15.48 -0.24 -1.80
N LEU A 110 -15.07 -0.24 -3.05
CA LEU A 110 -15.53 -1.23 -4.02
C LEU A 110 -14.94 -2.62 -3.74
N GLY A 111 -13.62 -2.71 -3.58
CA GLY A 111 -12.91 -3.99 -3.49
C GLY A 111 -13.12 -4.73 -2.18
N ASP A 112 -13.19 -4.01 -1.05
CA ASP A 112 -13.25 -4.62 0.28
C ASP A 112 -14.69 -4.86 0.77
N ILE A 113 -15.62 -3.97 0.41
CA ILE A 113 -16.99 -4.02 0.94
C ILE A 113 -18.09 -3.86 -0.12
N GLY A 114 -17.76 -3.83 -1.41
CA GLY A 114 -18.73 -3.78 -2.51
C GLY A 114 -19.54 -2.47 -2.60
N VAL A 115 -19.01 -1.37 -2.07
CA VAL A 115 -19.66 -0.06 -2.11
C VAL A 115 -19.20 0.70 -3.34
N THR A 116 -20.11 0.93 -4.28
CA THR A 116 -19.84 1.68 -5.51
C THR A 116 -19.66 3.18 -5.27
N SER A 117 -18.94 3.85 -6.14
CA SER A 117 -18.65 5.28 -6.05
C SER A 117 -18.81 5.98 -7.40
N PRO A 118 -18.79 7.32 -7.46
CA PRO A 118 -18.80 8.03 -8.74
C PRO A 118 -17.61 7.67 -9.65
N LEU A 119 -16.49 7.26 -9.08
CA LEU A 119 -15.33 6.80 -9.85
C LEU A 119 -15.49 5.36 -10.34
N TYR A 120 -16.08 4.49 -9.52
CA TYR A 120 -16.31 3.09 -9.80
C TYR A 120 -17.80 2.77 -9.58
N PRO A 121 -18.67 3.09 -10.58
CA PRO A 121 -20.12 2.98 -10.43
C PRO A 121 -20.64 1.55 -10.52
N GLU A 122 -19.86 0.63 -11.10
CA GLU A 122 -20.27 -0.74 -11.32
C GLU A 122 -19.75 -1.67 -10.23
N GLN A 123 -20.52 -2.71 -9.92
CA GLN A 123 -20.09 -3.77 -8.99
C GLN A 123 -18.95 -4.60 -9.58
N ASN A 124 -18.10 -5.09 -8.69
CA ASN A 124 -16.92 -5.88 -9.03
C ASN A 124 -17.30 -7.36 -9.24
N CYS A 125 -18.19 -7.62 -10.21
CA CYS A 125 -18.72 -8.95 -10.55
C CYS A 125 -18.03 -9.52 -11.78
N PRO A 126 -17.10 -10.48 -11.64
CA PRO A 126 -16.47 -11.12 -12.80
C PRO A 126 -17.52 -11.90 -13.63
N PRO A 127 -17.30 -12.08 -14.95
CA PRO A 127 -18.26 -12.71 -15.88
C PRO A 127 -18.71 -14.12 -15.49
N VAL A 128 -17.88 -14.85 -14.73
CA VAL A 128 -18.19 -16.20 -14.26
C VAL A 128 -19.19 -16.22 -13.09
N GLN A 129 -19.36 -15.10 -12.39
CA GLN A 129 -20.28 -14.97 -11.26
C GLN A 129 -21.63 -14.42 -11.73
N LYS A 130 -22.41 -15.24 -12.44
CA LYS A 130 -23.70 -14.85 -13.03
C LYS A 130 -24.68 -14.31 -11.99
N ASP A 131 -24.79 -14.98 -10.84
CA ASP A 131 -25.68 -14.52 -9.76
C ASP A 131 -25.32 -13.13 -9.26
N CYS A 132 -24.03 -12.79 -9.22
CA CYS A 132 -23.57 -11.44 -8.88
C CYS A 132 -24.00 -10.42 -9.95
N GLN A 133 -23.86 -10.76 -11.22
CA GLN A 133 -24.24 -9.88 -12.35
C GLN A 133 -25.76 -9.70 -12.48
N GLU A 134 -26.55 -10.71 -12.13
CA GLU A 134 -28.01 -10.67 -12.17
C GLU A 134 -28.64 -9.92 -10.99
N GLN A 135 -27.86 -9.64 -9.93
CA GLN A 135 -28.36 -8.86 -8.81
C GLN A 135 -28.74 -7.45 -9.23
N ARG A 136 -29.77 -6.91 -8.60
CA ARG A 136 -30.16 -5.52 -8.83
C ARG A 136 -29.08 -4.58 -8.35
N HIS A 137 -28.52 -3.82 -9.28
CA HIS A 137 -27.64 -2.70 -8.97
C HIS A 137 -28.48 -1.44 -8.77
N HIS A 138 -28.07 -0.61 -7.83
CA HIS A 138 -28.67 0.71 -7.69
C HIS A 138 -28.36 1.55 -8.94
N THR A 139 -29.31 2.37 -9.38
CA THR A 139 -29.11 3.29 -10.53
C THR A 139 -28.14 4.43 -10.23
N LYS A 140 -27.76 4.59 -8.97
CA LYS A 140 -26.79 5.59 -8.49
C LYS A 140 -25.76 4.90 -7.62
N PRO A 141 -24.51 5.39 -7.65
CA PRO A 141 -23.48 4.90 -6.73
C PRO A 141 -23.90 5.01 -5.26
N ASP A 142 -23.52 4.02 -4.46
CA ASP A 142 -23.83 3.97 -3.03
C ASP A 142 -23.15 5.11 -2.27
N LEU A 143 -21.87 5.38 -2.61
CA LEU A 143 -21.09 6.46 -2.04
C LEU A 143 -21.40 7.77 -2.79
N ARG A 144 -22.12 8.67 -2.15
CA ARG A 144 -22.41 9.98 -2.73
C ARG A 144 -21.14 10.84 -2.81
N PRO A 145 -21.03 11.74 -3.84
CA PRO A 145 -19.86 12.59 -4.03
C PRO A 145 -19.43 13.36 -2.76
N GLU A 146 -20.39 13.95 -2.06
CA GLU A 146 -20.12 14.78 -0.89
C GLU A 146 -19.59 13.94 0.29
N LEU A 147 -20.05 12.68 0.40
CA LEU A 147 -19.55 11.76 1.43
C LEU A 147 -18.15 11.27 1.08
N TRP A 148 -17.88 10.97 -0.19
CA TRP A 148 -16.55 10.63 -0.68
C TRP A 148 -15.54 11.77 -0.44
N ASP A 149 -15.94 13.02 -0.69
CA ASP A 149 -15.10 14.19 -0.39
C ASP A 149 -14.79 14.32 1.10
N ARG A 150 -15.79 14.14 1.96
CA ARG A 150 -15.61 14.20 3.42
C ARG A 150 -14.70 13.07 3.95
N ILE A 151 -14.88 11.86 3.46
CA ILE A 151 -14.03 10.73 3.84
C ILE A 151 -12.59 10.98 3.36
N THR A 152 -12.41 11.44 2.11
CA THR A 152 -11.10 11.80 1.57
C THR A 152 -10.42 12.85 2.44
N PHE A 153 -11.12 13.93 2.76
CA PHE A 153 -10.61 14.98 3.63
C PHE A 153 -10.24 14.42 5.01
N TRP A 154 -11.11 13.61 5.61
CA TRP A 154 -10.86 13.04 6.93
C TRP A 154 -9.61 12.14 6.94
N VAL A 155 -9.47 11.23 5.97
CA VAL A 155 -8.29 10.36 5.86
C VAL A 155 -7.02 11.18 5.62
N THR A 156 -7.08 12.20 4.75
CA THR A 156 -5.96 13.10 4.47
C THR A 156 -5.52 13.87 5.72
N ALA A 157 -6.49 14.32 6.53
CA ALA A 157 -6.23 15.10 7.74
C ALA A 157 -5.85 14.25 8.97
N LEU A 158 -6.01 12.92 8.90
CA LEU A 158 -5.74 12.03 10.02
C LEU A 158 -4.25 11.97 10.32
N ASN A 159 -3.86 12.58 11.43
CA ASN A 159 -2.45 12.75 11.79
C ASN A 159 -1.80 11.43 12.21
N ALA A 160 -0.51 11.28 11.94
CA ALA A 160 0.29 10.20 12.45
C ALA A 160 0.52 10.37 13.98
N PRO A 161 0.55 9.27 14.76
CA PRO A 161 0.90 9.34 16.16
C PRO A 161 2.35 9.81 16.34
N ALA A 162 2.60 10.47 17.46
CA ALA A 162 3.96 10.84 17.83
C ALA A 162 4.82 9.59 18.11
N GLN A 163 6.12 9.69 17.83
CA GLN A 163 7.07 8.64 18.16
C GLN A 163 7.06 8.39 19.68
N ARG A 164 6.89 7.14 20.06
CA ARG A 164 6.92 6.71 21.47
C ARG A 164 8.36 6.61 21.97
N GLU A 165 8.55 6.93 23.24
CA GLU A 165 9.79 6.68 23.99
C GLU A 165 11.07 7.12 23.26
N ARG A 166 11.04 8.24 22.56
CA ARG A 166 12.16 8.75 21.75
C ARG A 166 13.48 8.83 22.52
N ASP A 167 13.40 9.16 23.82
CA ASP A 167 14.57 9.33 24.68
C ASP A 167 15.00 8.03 25.40
N ASN A 168 14.29 6.93 25.15
CA ASN A 168 14.63 5.63 25.72
C ASN A 168 15.93 5.10 25.08
N PRO A 169 16.97 4.77 25.86
CA PRO A 169 18.24 4.28 25.33
C PRO A 169 18.11 3.01 24.46
N ALA A 170 17.12 2.15 24.71
CA ALA A 170 16.86 0.98 23.88
C ALA A 170 16.33 1.37 22.49
N VAL A 171 15.43 2.37 22.41
CA VAL A 171 14.93 2.91 21.14
C VAL A 171 16.06 3.53 20.32
N GLN A 172 16.93 4.32 20.96
CA GLN A 172 18.09 4.93 20.31
C GLN A 172 19.12 3.89 19.83
N ARG A 173 19.33 2.80 20.59
CA ARG A 173 20.17 1.69 20.12
C ARG A 173 19.52 0.98 18.92
N GLY A 174 18.19 0.78 18.94
CA GLY A 174 17.44 0.20 17.85
C GLY A 174 17.59 1.01 16.55
N GLU A 175 17.50 2.33 16.62
CA GLU A 175 17.73 3.23 15.48
C GLU A 175 19.12 3.06 14.88
N LYS A 176 20.16 2.99 15.71
CA LYS A 176 21.55 2.75 15.26
C LYS A 176 21.70 1.38 14.61
N LEU A 177 21.12 0.33 15.19
CA LEU A 177 21.14 -1.02 14.63
C LEU A 177 20.37 -1.10 13.30
N PHE A 178 19.25 -0.43 13.20
CA PHE A 178 18.47 -0.33 11.95
C PHE A 178 19.29 0.27 10.80
N ALA A 179 20.03 1.33 11.09
CA ALA A 179 20.94 1.94 10.12
C ALA A 179 22.14 1.03 9.80
N ALA A 180 22.78 0.43 10.81
CA ALA A 180 23.92 -0.47 10.64
C ALA A 180 23.58 -1.74 9.84
N ALA A 181 22.36 -2.28 10.04
CA ALA A 181 21.81 -3.40 9.28
C ALA A 181 21.37 -3.03 7.86
N LYS A 182 21.55 -1.76 7.44
CA LYS A 182 21.16 -1.22 6.12
C LYS A 182 19.65 -1.23 5.82
N CYS A 183 18.80 -1.47 6.82
CA CYS A 183 17.35 -1.43 6.66
C CYS A 183 16.87 -0.06 6.16
N ALA A 184 17.55 1.02 6.58
CA ALA A 184 17.27 2.40 6.16
C ALA A 184 17.49 2.67 4.67
N GLN A 185 18.10 1.75 3.92
CA GLN A 185 18.29 1.91 2.47
C GLN A 185 16.96 1.83 1.69
N CYS A 186 16.01 0.99 2.17
CA CYS A 186 14.66 0.87 1.60
C CYS A 186 13.63 1.48 2.56
N HIS A 187 13.76 1.25 3.86
CA HIS A 187 12.91 1.86 4.89
C HIS A 187 13.45 3.24 5.26
N VAL A 188 13.33 4.20 4.34
CA VAL A 188 13.87 5.56 4.48
C VAL A 188 13.26 6.25 5.69
N PRO A 189 14.07 6.62 6.70
CA PRO A 189 13.55 7.13 7.97
C PRO A 189 12.87 8.48 7.86
N GLU A 190 13.34 9.34 6.97
CA GLU A 190 12.84 10.71 6.82
C GLU A 190 12.55 11.05 5.37
N LEU A 191 11.37 11.63 5.13
CA LEU A 191 11.00 12.29 3.90
C LEU A 191 10.57 13.72 4.18
N LYS A 192 10.55 14.53 3.12
CA LYS A 192 10.01 15.90 3.18
C LYS A 192 8.73 15.98 2.37
N THR A 193 7.72 16.63 2.91
CA THR A 193 6.53 16.99 2.16
C THR A 193 6.77 18.30 1.41
N SER A 194 6.25 18.39 0.21
CA SER A 194 6.23 19.60 -0.60
C SER A 194 5.04 20.47 -0.22
N ARG A 195 4.88 21.64 -0.87
CA ARG A 195 3.66 22.42 -0.76
C ARG A 195 2.46 21.54 -1.12
N PHE A 196 1.43 21.56 -0.29
CA PHE A 196 0.24 20.74 -0.47
C PHE A 196 -1.02 21.62 -0.33
N ASP A 197 -1.55 22.08 -1.44
CA ASP A 197 -2.63 23.07 -1.47
C ASP A 197 -3.97 22.53 -0.95
N ALA A 198 -4.21 21.22 -1.05
CA ALA A 198 -5.42 20.57 -0.53
C ALA A 198 -5.50 20.65 1.01
N LEU A 199 -4.37 20.61 1.70
CA LEU A 199 -4.27 20.76 3.15
C LEU A 199 -2.90 21.37 3.51
N PRO A 200 -2.76 22.71 3.49
CA PRO A 200 -1.46 23.41 3.64
C PRO A 200 -0.68 23.04 4.90
N GLN A 201 -1.38 22.59 5.95
CA GLN A 201 -0.78 22.17 7.22
C GLN A 201 0.13 20.93 7.08
N LEU A 202 -0.07 20.12 6.04
CA LEU A 202 0.75 18.94 5.75
C LEU A 202 1.99 19.27 4.91
N GLY A 203 2.02 20.46 4.29
CA GLY A 203 3.14 20.88 3.43
C GLY A 203 4.38 21.30 4.20
N ASN A 204 5.55 21.16 3.56
CA ASN A 204 6.86 21.59 4.05
C ASN A 204 7.21 21.03 5.44
N LYS A 205 6.88 19.76 5.68
CA LYS A 205 7.17 19.03 6.93
C LYS A 205 8.23 17.98 6.71
N THR A 206 9.03 17.71 7.72
CA THR A 206 9.82 16.48 7.82
C THR A 206 8.94 15.43 8.47
N ILE A 207 8.80 14.29 7.80
CA ILE A 207 7.99 13.14 8.24
C ILE A 207 8.87 11.91 8.39
N ARG A 208 8.45 10.94 9.21
CA ARG A 208 9.19 9.72 9.47
C ARG A 208 8.37 8.46 9.13
N PRO A 209 8.15 8.20 7.83
CA PRO A 209 7.29 7.10 7.39
C PRO A 209 7.99 5.75 7.32
N TYR A 210 9.31 5.70 7.36
CA TYR A 210 10.12 4.49 7.19
C TYR A 210 9.77 3.72 5.90
N THR A 211 9.58 4.44 4.81
CA THR A 211 9.34 3.92 3.46
C THR A 211 9.96 4.86 2.42
N ASP A 212 10.33 4.32 1.28
CA ASP A 212 10.77 5.07 0.10
C ASP A 212 9.67 5.21 -0.96
N LEU A 213 8.50 4.61 -0.76
CA LEU A 213 7.37 4.56 -1.70
C LEU A 213 7.74 3.86 -3.03
N LEU A 214 8.74 2.99 -3.03
CA LEU A 214 9.21 2.26 -4.20
C LEU A 214 8.85 0.77 -4.11
N LEU A 215 8.83 0.11 -5.25
CA LEU A 215 8.77 -1.34 -5.35
C LEU A 215 10.19 -1.92 -5.34
N HIS A 216 10.35 -3.04 -4.65
CA HIS A 216 11.59 -3.79 -4.57
C HIS A 216 11.36 -5.25 -4.97
N ASP A 217 12.22 -5.80 -5.81
CA ASP A 217 12.26 -7.23 -6.05
C ASP A 217 13.00 -7.91 -4.87
N MET A 218 12.23 -8.59 -4.05
CA MET A 218 12.72 -9.31 -2.87
C MET A 218 12.96 -10.80 -3.14
N GLY A 219 12.92 -11.19 -4.41
CA GLY A 219 13.12 -12.57 -4.84
C GLY A 219 11.86 -13.46 -4.77
N PRO A 220 11.95 -14.68 -5.30
CA PRO A 220 10.79 -15.57 -5.51
C PRO A 220 10.10 -15.99 -4.21
N GLU A 221 10.82 -16.07 -3.10
CA GLU A 221 10.25 -16.50 -1.81
C GLU A 221 9.28 -15.48 -1.21
N LEU A 222 9.46 -14.18 -1.54
CA LEU A 222 8.61 -13.09 -1.10
C LEU A 222 7.68 -12.57 -2.19
N ALA A 223 7.76 -13.10 -3.41
CA ALA A 223 6.82 -12.80 -4.48
C ALA A 223 5.44 -13.38 -4.18
N ASP A 224 4.41 -12.56 -4.31
CA ASP A 224 3.02 -12.99 -4.14
C ASP A 224 2.35 -13.42 -5.46
N GLY A 225 3.06 -13.35 -6.57
CA GLY A 225 2.59 -13.74 -7.90
C GLY A 225 1.59 -12.77 -8.53
N ARG A 226 1.21 -11.70 -7.84
CA ARG A 226 0.26 -10.71 -8.36
C ARG A 226 0.96 -9.64 -9.20
N PRO A 227 0.34 -9.19 -10.29
CA PRO A 227 0.91 -8.18 -11.18
C PRO A 227 0.86 -6.75 -10.63
N ASP A 228 0.01 -6.50 -9.62
CA ASP A 228 -0.20 -5.19 -8.98
C ASP A 228 0.86 -4.81 -7.95
#